data_527297b4534d136978d6001916614925
#
_entry.id   527297b4534d136978d6001916614925
#
_cell.length_a   1.000
_cell.length_b   1.000
_cell.length_c   1.000
_cell.angle_alpha   90.00
_cell.angle_beta   90.00
_cell.angle_gamma   90.00
#
_symmetry.space_group_name_H-M   'P 1'
#
loop_
_entity.id
_entity.type
_entity.pdbx_description
1 polymer ?
#
loop_
_entity_poly.entity_id
_entity_poly.type
_entity_poly.pdbx_seq_one_letter_code
_entity_poly.pdbx_strand_id
1 'polypeptide(L)'
;MLQPKRTKYRRAQKGRMKGNSQRGNQLAFGSFGIKALEQSWITGRQIEAARQAVTRHMKREGQLWIRVFPDKPITKKPAEVRMGKGKGAPEGFVVPVTPGRILLEAEGVPFEVAKEALRLGAQKLSITTKFIVRRDYVRE
;
A
#
# COMPACT_ATOMS: atom_id res chain seq x y z
N MET A 1 6.40 12.38 2.17
CA MET A 1 5.25 11.53 1.88
C MET A 1 5.32 11.06 0.43
N LEU A 2 4.87 9.84 0.16
CA LEU A 2 4.95 9.29 -1.20
C LEU A 2 3.99 10.02 -2.14
N GLN A 3 4.52 10.60 -3.19
CA GLN A 3 3.75 11.23 -4.26
C GLN A 3 4.64 11.39 -5.48
N PRO A 4 4.07 11.44 -6.71
CA PRO A 4 4.87 11.65 -7.90
C PRO A 4 5.53 13.03 -7.89
N LYS A 5 6.77 13.08 -8.35
CA LYS A 5 7.48 14.36 -8.53
C LYS A 5 6.87 15.18 -9.66
N ARG A 6 6.40 14.50 -10.69
CA ARG A 6 5.86 15.14 -11.88
C ARG A 6 4.75 14.26 -12.45
N THR A 7 3.65 14.86 -12.90
CA THR A 7 2.54 14.13 -13.50
C THR A 7 2.27 14.67 -14.91
N LYS A 8 1.90 13.75 -15.80
CA LYS A 8 1.49 14.11 -17.15
C LYS A 8 0.11 14.80 -17.12
N TYR A 9 -0.78 14.31 -16.25
CA TYR A 9 -2.12 14.89 -16.05
C TYR A 9 -2.34 15.10 -14.55
N ARG A 10 -2.98 16.23 -14.20
CA ARG A 10 -3.30 16.54 -12.81
C ARG A 10 -4.56 15.84 -12.33
N ARG A 11 -5.40 15.42 -13.24
CA ARG A 11 -6.66 14.74 -12.94
C ARG A 11 -6.73 13.45 -13.74
N ALA A 12 -7.41 12.46 -13.17
CA ALA A 12 -7.64 11.19 -13.83
C ALA A 12 -9.09 10.75 -13.60
N GLN A 13 -9.60 9.90 -14.48
CA GLN A 13 -10.92 9.31 -14.28
C GLN A 13 -10.88 8.34 -13.12
N LYS A 14 -11.96 8.30 -12.34
CA LYS A 14 -12.07 7.41 -11.18
C LYS A 14 -11.92 5.94 -11.58
N GLY A 15 -12.58 5.53 -12.66
CA GLY A 15 -12.54 4.15 -13.13
C GLY A 15 -13.20 3.16 -12.18
N ARG A 16 -13.07 1.89 -12.50
CA ARG A 16 -13.56 0.79 -11.67
C ARG A 16 -12.44 -0.22 -11.47
N MET A 17 -12.28 -0.67 -10.22
CA MET A 17 -11.33 -1.71 -9.91
C MET A 17 -12.02 -3.07 -10.03
N LYS A 18 -11.44 -3.96 -10.83
CA LYS A 18 -11.98 -5.30 -11.03
C LYS A 18 -10.87 -6.33 -11.06
N GLY A 19 -11.22 -7.56 -10.71
CA GLY A 19 -10.34 -8.72 -10.84
C GLY A 19 -9.27 -8.80 -9.77
N ASN A 20 -8.34 -9.70 -9.99
CA ASN A 20 -7.21 -9.94 -9.09
C ASN A 20 -5.94 -9.40 -9.70
N SER A 21 -4.95 -9.14 -8.84
CA SER A 21 -3.67 -8.63 -9.29
C SER A 21 -2.92 -9.69 -10.11
N GLN A 22 -2.48 -9.33 -11.32
CA GLN A 22 -1.67 -10.16 -12.18
C GLN A 22 -0.19 -9.83 -12.07
N ARG A 23 0.14 -8.64 -11.57
CA ARG A 23 1.52 -8.18 -11.33
C ARG A 23 1.65 -7.76 -9.88
N GLY A 24 2.87 -7.88 -9.36
CA GLY A 24 3.11 -7.52 -7.96
C GLY A 24 2.39 -8.42 -6.97
N ASN A 25 2.11 -9.67 -7.37
CA ASN A 25 1.40 -10.63 -6.55
C ASN A 25 2.32 -11.69 -5.92
N GLN A 26 3.62 -11.54 -6.05
CA GLN A 26 4.61 -12.45 -5.48
C GLN A 26 5.71 -11.68 -4.78
N LEU A 27 6.28 -12.27 -3.73
CA LEU A 27 7.43 -11.69 -3.04
C LEU A 27 8.65 -11.70 -3.95
N ALA A 28 9.31 -10.56 -4.07
CA ALA A 28 10.47 -10.39 -4.95
C ALA A 28 11.75 -10.03 -4.20
N PHE A 29 11.64 -9.28 -3.11
CA PHE A 29 12.80 -8.74 -2.40
C PHE A 29 13.01 -9.36 -1.04
N GLY A 30 11.95 -9.67 -0.30
CA GLY A 30 12.04 -10.14 1.06
C GLY A 30 11.51 -11.54 1.26
N SER A 31 11.72 -12.07 2.46
CA SER A 31 11.20 -13.37 2.86
C SER A 31 9.76 -13.31 3.37
N PHE A 32 9.33 -12.13 3.79
CA PHE A 32 8.02 -11.91 4.41
C PHE A 32 7.32 -10.74 3.74
N GLY A 33 5.99 -10.75 3.79
CA GLY A 33 5.23 -9.63 3.25
C GLY A 33 3.77 -9.68 3.65
N ILE A 34 3.05 -8.63 3.24
CA ILE A 34 1.59 -8.61 3.37
C ILE A 34 0.96 -8.42 2.00
N LYS A 35 -0.11 -9.15 1.80
CA LYS A 35 -0.85 -9.19 0.54
C LYS A 35 -2.27 -8.70 0.77
N ALA A 36 -2.76 -7.88 -0.16
CA ALA A 36 -4.13 -7.38 -0.10
C ALA A 36 -5.13 -8.50 -0.36
N LEU A 37 -6.21 -8.53 0.42
CA LEU A 37 -7.32 -9.46 0.22
C LEU A 37 -8.56 -8.76 -0.34
N GLU A 38 -8.56 -7.45 -0.37
CA GLU A 38 -9.66 -6.62 -0.84
C GLU A 38 -9.17 -5.62 -1.86
N GLN A 39 -10.11 -5.03 -2.59
CA GLN A 39 -9.80 -3.90 -3.45
C GLN A 39 -10.07 -2.59 -2.71
N SER A 40 -9.19 -1.61 -2.87
CA SER A 40 -9.35 -0.29 -2.26
C SER A 40 -8.33 0.68 -2.83
N TRP A 41 -8.56 1.95 -2.57
CA TRP A 41 -7.57 3.00 -2.79
C TRP A 41 -6.79 3.21 -1.49
N ILE A 42 -5.46 3.20 -1.60
CA ILE A 42 -4.58 3.42 -0.46
C ILE A 42 -3.83 4.73 -0.68
N THR A 43 -3.86 5.60 0.33
CA THR A 43 -3.21 6.91 0.25
C THR A 43 -1.73 6.82 0.65
N GLY A 44 -0.96 7.82 0.24
CA GLY A 44 0.43 7.92 0.66
C GLY A 44 0.59 8.03 2.18
N ARG A 45 -0.38 8.67 2.85
CA ARG A 45 -0.36 8.78 4.31
C ARG A 45 -0.51 7.43 4.99
N GLN A 46 -1.40 6.58 4.46
CA GLN A 46 -1.59 5.22 5.00
C GLN A 46 -0.32 4.38 4.82
N ILE A 47 0.33 4.47 3.66
CA ILE A 47 1.56 3.76 3.38
C ILE A 47 2.67 4.21 4.34
N GLU A 48 2.79 5.52 4.55
CA GLU A 48 3.81 6.08 5.45
C GLU A 48 3.56 5.66 6.89
N ALA A 49 2.31 5.68 7.33
CA ALA A 49 1.95 5.22 8.67
C ALA A 49 2.29 3.74 8.87
N ALA A 50 1.99 2.92 7.87
CA ALA A 50 2.33 1.49 7.90
C ALA A 50 3.84 1.28 7.96
N ARG A 51 4.59 2.01 7.15
CA ARG A 51 6.06 1.94 7.13
C ARG A 51 6.64 2.26 8.51
N GLN A 52 6.17 3.33 9.12
CA GLN A 52 6.64 3.74 10.45
C GLN A 52 6.33 2.68 11.51
N ALA A 53 5.13 2.11 11.49
CA ALA A 53 4.74 1.08 12.44
C ALA A 53 5.62 -0.16 12.32
N VAL A 54 5.88 -0.61 11.10
CA VAL A 54 6.73 -1.78 10.84
C VAL A 54 8.17 -1.50 11.29
N THR A 55 8.74 -0.39 10.87
CA THR A 55 10.12 -0.03 11.19
C THR A 55 10.32 0.11 12.69
N ARG A 56 9.35 0.70 13.38
CA ARG A 56 9.43 0.88 14.83
C ARG A 56 9.45 -0.45 15.56
N HIS A 57 8.61 -1.39 15.16
CA HIS A 57 8.58 -2.71 15.78
C HIS A 57 9.86 -3.51 15.50
N MET A 58 10.40 -3.38 14.29
CA MET A 58 11.65 -4.03 13.92
C MET A 58 12.89 -3.36 14.53
N LYS A 59 12.72 -2.28 15.25
CA LYS A 59 13.79 -1.52 15.90
C LYS A 59 14.88 -1.10 14.90
N ARG A 60 14.48 -0.80 13.67
CA ARG A 60 15.36 -0.42 12.56
C ARG A 60 16.33 -1.52 12.12
N GLU A 61 16.07 -2.76 12.52
CA GLU A 61 16.80 -3.90 12.01
C GLU A 61 16.15 -4.42 10.73
N GLY A 62 16.94 -5.06 9.88
CA GLY A 62 16.44 -5.61 8.64
C GLY A 62 16.10 -4.53 7.61
N GLN A 63 15.36 -4.94 6.60
CA GLN A 63 14.96 -4.08 5.48
C GLN A 63 13.46 -4.19 5.24
N LEU A 64 12.88 -3.08 4.79
CA LEU A 64 11.48 -3.00 4.41
C LEU A 64 11.39 -2.41 3.01
N TRP A 65 10.58 -3.05 2.15
CA TRP A 65 10.31 -2.56 0.80
C TRP A 65 8.81 -2.22 0.69
N ILE A 66 8.54 -1.03 0.16
CA ILE A 66 7.18 -0.62 -0.17
C ILE A 66 6.96 -0.99 -1.64
N ARG A 67 6.00 -1.88 -1.89
CA ARG A 67 5.76 -2.43 -3.24
C ARG A 67 4.70 -1.67 -4.02
N VAL A 68 4.10 -0.66 -3.44
CA VAL A 68 3.06 0.14 -4.09
C VAL A 68 3.44 1.62 -4.02
N PHE A 69 2.99 2.37 -5.01
CA PHE A 69 3.26 3.80 -5.06
C PHE A 69 1.98 4.55 -5.44
N PRO A 70 1.60 5.59 -4.69
CA PRO A 70 0.38 6.35 -4.98
C PRO A 70 0.63 7.35 -6.11
N ASP A 71 0.22 6.97 -7.31
CA ASP A 71 0.41 7.77 -8.49
C ASP A 71 -0.89 8.21 -9.17
N LYS A 72 -2.04 7.72 -8.71
CA LYS A 72 -3.33 8.11 -9.27
C LYS A 72 -3.84 9.37 -8.59
N PRO A 73 -4.00 10.48 -9.33
CA PRO A 73 -4.53 11.70 -8.72
C PRO A 73 -6.01 11.55 -8.40
N ILE A 74 -6.42 12.08 -7.24
CA ILE A 74 -7.81 12.15 -6.83
C ILE A 74 -8.21 13.59 -6.65
N THR A 75 -9.49 13.86 -6.85
CA THR A 75 -10.05 15.19 -6.69
C THR A 75 -11.15 15.17 -5.66
N LYS A 76 -11.36 16.31 -5.01
CA LYS A 76 -12.41 16.47 -4.03
C LYS A 76 -13.01 17.86 -4.17
N LYS A 77 -14.34 17.93 -4.11
CA LYS A 77 -15.03 19.21 -4.03
C LYS A 77 -15.26 19.57 -2.55
N PRO A 78 -15.19 20.85 -2.20
CA PRO A 78 -15.59 21.26 -0.85
C PRO A 78 -17.01 20.81 -0.53
N ALA A 79 -17.27 20.52 0.74
CA ALA A 79 -18.59 20.05 1.17
C ALA A 79 -19.70 21.04 0.85
N GLU A 80 -19.38 22.33 0.72
CA GLU A 80 -20.32 23.41 0.46
C GLU A 80 -20.68 23.55 -1.02
N VAL A 81 -19.95 22.88 -1.92
CA VAL A 81 -20.15 22.99 -3.37
C VAL A 81 -21.09 21.89 -3.83
N ARG A 82 -22.10 22.29 -4.63
CA ARG A 82 -23.07 21.35 -5.19
C ARG A 82 -22.41 20.43 -6.20
N MET A 83 -22.96 19.23 -6.37
CA MET A 83 -22.57 18.30 -7.39
C MET A 83 -22.78 18.89 -8.79
N GLY A 84 -21.91 18.53 -9.73
CA GLY A 84 -21.92 19.04 -11.09
C GLY A 84 -20.92 20.17 -11.28
N LYS A 85 -21.01 20.88 -12.39
CA LYS A 85 -20.13 21.99 -12.78
C LYS A 85 -18.65 21.59 -12.89
N GLY A 86 -18.41 20.34 -13.34
CA GLY A 86 -17.06 19.85 -13.59
C GLY A 86 -16.40 19.13 -12.43
N LYS A 87 -15.21 18.65 -12.67
CA LYS A 87 -14.43 17.85 -11.73
C LYS A 87 -13.79 18.74 -10.68
N GLY A 88 -13.76 18.25 -9.44
CA GLY A 88 -13.15 18.96 -8.33
C GLY A 88 -11.65 19.21 -8.51
N ALA A 89 -11.07 19.99 -7.61
CA ALA A 89 -9.64 20.26 -7.61
C ALA A 89 -8.85 19.02 -7.17
N PRO A 90 -7.61 18.84 -7.70
CA PRO A 90 -6.75 17.76 -7.22
C PRO A 90 -6.47 17.88 -5.73
N GLU A 91 -6.62 16.78 -4.99
CA GLU A 91 -6.40 16.76 -3.54
C GLU A 91 -5.15 15.97 -3.16
N GLY A 92 -4.84 14.90 -3.88
CA GLY A 92 -3.70 14.07 -3.56
C GLY A 92 -3.63 12.88 -4.49
N PHE A 93 -2.89 11.86 -4.05
CA PHE A 93 -2.63 10.68 -4.85
C PHE A 93 -2.97 9.42 -4.05
N VAL A 94 -3.46 8.41 -4.77
CA VAL A 94 -3.73 7.09 -4.20
C VAL A 94 -3.18 6.03 -5.13
N VAL A 95 -3.02 4.82 -4.59
CA VAL A 95 -2.75 3.64 -5.39
C VAL A 95 -3.98 2.75 -5.37
N PRO A 96 -4.55 2.41 -6.53
CA PRO A 96 -5.62 1.41 -6.59
C PRO A 96 -5.01 0.03 -6.36
N VAL A 97 -5.53 -0.69 -5.37
CA VAL A 97 -5.02 -2.01 -5.00
C VAL A 97 -6.12 -3.04 -5.25
N THR A 98 -5.77 -4.13 -5.91
CA THR A 98 -6.67 -5.26 -6.15
C THR A 98 -6.23 -6.46 -5.32
N PRO A 99 -7.13 -7.43 -5.05
CA PRO A 99 -6.74 -8.61 -4.28
C PRO A 99 -5.55 -9.34 -4.87
N GLY A 100 -4.63 -9.76 -4.03
CA GLY A 100 -3.41 -10.45 -4.44
C GLY A 100 -2.18 -9.57 -4.52
N ARG A 101 -2.33 -8.24 -4.49
CA ARG A 101 -1.20 -7.31 -4.57
C ARG A 101 -0.37 -7.35 -3.30
N ILE A 102 0.94 -7.47 -3.46
CA ILE A 102 1.87 -7.33 -2.33
C ILE A 102 2.03 -5.84 -2.01
N LEU A 103 1.86 -5.49 -0.75
CA LEU A 103 1.93 -4.09 -0.31
C LEU A 103 3.28 -3.75 0.30
N LEU A 104 3.76 -4.61 1.21
CA LEU A 104 5.03 -4.42 1.91
C LEU A 104 5.77 -5.75 1.93
N GLU A 105 7.12 -5.69 1.90
CA GLU A 105 7.98 -6.84 2.09
C GLU A 105 9.03 -6.52 3.14
N ALA A 106 9.43 -7.52 3.91
CA ALA A 106 10.43 -7.36 4.96
C ALA A 106 11.42 -8.52 4.95
N GLU A 107 12.64 -8.24 5.39
CA GLU A 107 13.68 -9.26 5.52
C GLU A 107 14.72 -8.83 6.55
N GLY A 108 15.52 -9.79 7.01
CA GLY A 108 16.61 -9.51 7.95
C GLY A 108 16.20 -9.51 9.40
N VAL A 109 15.02 -10.02 9.71
CA VAL A 109 14.53 -10.19 11.08
C VAL A 109 13.92 -11.58 11.26
N PRO A 110 13.82 -12.09 12.51
CA PRO A 110 13.19 -13.38 12.74
C PRO A 110 11.72 -13.41 12.32
N PHE A 111 11.22 -14.61 12.03
CA PHE A 111 9.84 -14.81 11.59
C PHE A 111 8.81 -14.15 12.50
N GLU A 112 8.93 -14.35 13.81
CA GLU A 112 7.96 -13.81 14.78
C GLU A 112 7.98 -12.28 14.81
N VAL A 113 9.16 -11.70 14.70
CA VAL A 113 9.31 -10.23 14.67
C VAL A 113 8.69 -9.67 13.38
N ALA A 114 8.99 -10.30 12.24
CA ALA A 114 8.42 -9.86 10.96
C ALA A 114 6.91 -9.97 10.94
N LYS A 115 6.38 -11.08 11.44
CA LYS A 115 4.93 -11.32 11.48
C LYS A 115 4.21 -10.25 12.29
N GLU A 116 4.71 -9.94 13.48
CA GLU A 116 4.11 -8.92 14.35
C GLU A 116 4.29 -7.53 13.77
N ALA A 117 5.48 -7.21 13.22
CA ALA A 117 5.72 -5.90 12.63
C ALA A 117 4.78 -5.64 11.46
N LEU A 118 4.62 -6.61 10.57
CA LEU A 118 3.74 -6.48 9.41
C LEU A 118 2.27 -6.43 9.82
N ARG A 119 1.89 -7.14 10.90
CA ARG A 119 0.55 -7.04 11.45
C ARG A 119 0.24 -5.61 11.92
N LEU A 120 1.18 -5.00 12.63
CA LEU A 120 1.02 -3.63 13.11
C LEU A 120 0.95 -2.64 11.96
N GLY A 121 1.76 -2.84 10.93
CA GLY A 121 1.71 -2.01 9.73
C GLY A 121 0.38 -2.15 9.00
N ALA A 122 -0.14 -3.36 8.89
CA ALA A 122 -1.40 -3.63 8.22
C ALA A 122 -2.58 -2.94 8.90
N GLN A 123 -2.51 -2.73 10.22
CA GLN A 123 -3.57 -2.03 10.96
C GLN A 123 -3.72 -0.57 10.54
N LYS A 124 -2.69 0.00 9.91
CA LYS A 124 -2.72 1.39 9.42
C LYS A 124 -3.36 1.50 8.03
N LEU A 125 -3.64 0.38 7.41
CA LEU A 125 -4.25 0.34 6.08
C LEU A 125 -5.75 0.11 6.21
N SER A 126 -6.48 0.52 5.16
CA SER A 126 -7.95 0.47 5.16
C SER A 126 -8.52 -0.85 4.68
N ILE A 127 -7.66 -1.84 4.40
CA ILE A 127 -8.08 -3.12 3.80
C ILE A 127 -7.60 -4.29 4.63
N THR A 128 -8.25 -5.44 4.43
CA THR A 128 -7.83 -6.70 5.00
C THR A 128 -6.61 -7.21 4.26
N THR A 129 -5.62 -7.69 4.99
CA THR A 129 -4.37 -8.20 4.43
C THR A 129 -4.06 -9.58 4.99
N LYS A 130 -3.15 -10.28 4.32
CA LYS A 130 -2.66 -11.58 4.77
C LYS A 130 -1.15 -11.55 4.84
N PHE A 131 -0.60 -12.02 5.95
CA PHE A 131 0.84 -12.22 6.08
C PHE A 131 1.25 -13.42 5.23
N ILE A 132 2.30 -13.24 4.44
CA ILE A 132 2.81 -14.28 3.56
C ILE A 132 4.31 -14.44 3.73
N VAL A 133 4.78 -15.65 3.42
CA VAL A 133 6.18 -16.04 3.54
C VAL A 133 6.64 -16.58 2.19
N ARG A 134 7.89 -16.32 1.85
CA ARG A 134 8.48 -16.86 0.61
C ARG A 134 8.49 -18.39 0.65
N ARG A 135 8.19 -19.01 -0.50
CA ARG A 135 8.03 -20.47 -0.59
C ARG A 135 9.24 -21.26 -0.11
N ASP A 136 10.43 -20.74 -0.36
CA ASP A 136 11.68 -21.40 -0.01
C ASP A 136 12.23 -21.01 1.37
N TYR A 137 11.45 -20.27 2.15
CA TYR A 137 11.85 -19.89 3.50
C TYR A 137 11.79 -21.06 4.46
N VAL A 138 12.88 -21.28 5.18
CA VAL A 138 12.95 -22.32 6.21
C VAL A 138 12.95 -21.66 7.58
N ARG A 139 11.96 -21.99 8.37
CA ARG A 139 11.83 -21.48 9.74
C ARG A 139 12.75 -22.29 10.67
N GLU A 140 13.71 -21.62 11.25
CA GLU A 140 14.63 -22.21 12.24
C GLU A 140 14.03 -22.16 13.65
#